data_29c74b4f8440a4a0d1f46da0cfbe107f
#
_entry.id   29c74b4f8440a4a0d1f46da0cfbe107f
#
_cell.length_a   1.000
_cell.length_b   1.000
_cell.length_c   1.000
_cell.angle_alpha   90.00
_cell.angle_beta   90.00
_cell.angle_gamma   90.00
#
_symmetry.space_group_name_H-M   'P 1'
#
loop_
_entity.id
_entity.type
_entity.pdbx_description
1 polymer ?
#
loop_
_entity_poly.entity_id
_entity_poly.type
_entity_poly.pdbx_seq_one_letter_code
_entity_poly.pdbx_strand_id
1 'polypeptide(L)'
;SYMGEMSRMTQFKEKSKKSGANVGLGLLCYPVLMAADILLYNADLVPVGADQKQHLELARDLAIRFNSAYSETFTVPDGYFPKNGARIMSLAEPTKKMSKSEENVNAFVSILDEPDVITKKFARAVTDSDTKIIHDIANKPGITNLIEIYCACTGQSIASCEQEFLGKGYGDFKKAVGEAVIETVK
;
A
#
# COMPACT_ATOMS: atom_id res chain seq x y z
N SER A 1 -1.78 27.31 2.64
CA SER A 1 -1.35 26.50 3.81
C SER A 1 -0.62 27.35 4.82
N TYR A 2 -0.70 26.99 6.06
CA TYR A 2 -0.01 27.68 7.16
C TYR A 2 1.08 26.78 7.75
N MET A 3 2.19 27.39 8.21
CA MET A 3 3.30 26.67 8.86
C MET A 3 2.84 25.77 10.03
N GLY A 4 1.87 26.27 10.81
CA GLY A 4 1.30 25.51 11.92
C GLY A 4 0.53 24.25 11.51
N GLU A 5 -0.06 24.21 10.33
CA GLU A 5 -0.72 23.03 9.77
C GLU A 5 0.34 21.99 9.38
N MET A 6 1.36 22.41 8.65
CA MET A 6 2.44 21.53 8.18
C MET A 6 3.24 20.91 9.33
N SER A 7 3.58 21.72 10.35
CA SER A 7 4.33 21.23 11.51
C SER A 7 3.54 20.25 12.38
N ARG A 8 2.21 20.22 12.28
CA ARG A 8 1.33 19.27 12.99
C ARG A 8 1.12 17.95 12.26
N MET A 9 1.51 17.84 10.97
CA MET A 9 1.37 16.62 10.20
C MET A 9 2.11 15.44 10.86
N THR A 10 1.43 14.30 11.01
CA THR A 10 1.97 13.12 11.71
C THR A 10 3.26 12.64 11.07
N GLN A 11 3.29 12.52 9.75
CA GLN A 11 4.50 12.09 9.04
C GLN A 11 5.67 13.07 9.18
N PHE A 12 5.39 14.39 9.25
CA PHE A 12 6.45 15.36 9.55
C PHE A 12 7.04 15.14 10.94
N LYS A 13 6.18 14.97 11.95
CA LYS A 13 6.62 14.72 13.34
C LYS A 13 7.42 13.43 13.48
N GLU A 14 7.00 12.34 12.82
CA GLU A 14 7.67 11.06 12.90
C GLU A 14 9.02 11.04 12.17
N LYS A 15 9.04 11.56 10.95
CA LYS A 15 10.25 11.58 10.13
C LYS A 15 11.27 12.59 10.61
N SER A 16 10.85 13.76 11.10
CA SER A 16 11.76 14.77 11.66
C SER A 16 12.50 14.26 12.90
N LYS A 17 11.82 13.46 13.75
CA LYS A 17 12.50 12.83 14.91
C LYS A 17 13.61 11.87 14.48
N LYS A 18 13.44 11.17 13.36
CA LYS A 18 14.46 10.24 12.82
C LYS A 18 15.64 10.96 12.15
N SER A 19 15.39 12.14 11.57
CA SER A 19 16.41 12.90 10.83
C SER A 19 17.23 13.84 11.72
N GLY A 20 16.92 13.97 13.01
CA GLY A 20 17.63 14.84 13.95
C GLY A 20 17.65 16.30 13.50
N ALA A 21 18.86 16.92 13.51
CA ALA A 21 19.03 18.33 13.11
C ALA A 21 18.92 18.57 11.59
N ASN A 22 18.97 17.54 10.77
CA ASN A 22 19.00 17.65 9.29
C ASN A 22 17.64 17.42 8.65
N VAL A 23 16.61 18.10 9.14
CA VAL A 23 15.26 18.03 8.54
C VAL A 23 15.21 18.93 7.31
N GLY A 24 15.13 18.31 6.14
CA GLY A 24 15.00 19.05 4.88
C GLY A 24 13.64 19.74 4.73
N LEU A 25 13.62 20.94 4.12
CA LEU A 25 12.41 21.70 3.84
C LEU A 25 11.37 20.89 3.05
N GLY A 26 11.83 20.04 2.14
CA GLY A 26 10.95 19.15 1.37
C GLY A 26 10.03 18.29 2.25
N LEU A 27 10.50 17.84 3.42
CA LEU A 27 9.69 17.07 4.36
C LEU A 27 8.52 17.89 4.94
N LEU A 28 8.69 19.20 5.10
CA LEU A 28 7.64 20.10 5.55
C LEU A 28 6.66 20.45 4.42
N CYS A 29 7.17 20.61 3.20
CA CYS A 29 6.40 21.16 2.07
C CYS A 29 5.70 20.11 1.20
N TYR A 30 6.16 18.83 1.20
CA TYR A 30 5.57 17.83 0.29
C TYR A 30 4.04 17.59 0.49
N PRO A 31 3.43 17.76 1.69
CA PRO A 31 1.99 17.61 1.81
C PRO A 31 1.22 18.67 1.02
N VAL A 32 1.79 19.88 0.93
CA VAL A 32 1.22 20.97 0.14
C VAL A 32 1.35 20.68 -1.36
N LEU A 33 2.50 20.12 -1.78
CA LEU A 33 2.69 19.69 -3.17
C LEU A 33 1.68 18.61 -3.55
N MET A 34 1.50 17.59 -2.71
CA MET A 34 0.48 16.56 -2.92
C MET A 34 -0.93 17.14 -3.02
N ALA A 35 -1.27 18.11 -2.17
CA ALA A 35 -2.56 18.79 -2.23
C ALA A 35 -2.72 19.56 -3.55
N ALA A 36 -1.66 20.23 -4.02
CA ALA A 36 -1.67 20.93 -5.30
C ALA A 36 -1.85 19.97 -6.48
N ASP A 37 -1.17 18.80 -6.46
CA ASP A 37 -1.31 17.76 -7.49
C ASP A 37 -2.75 17.25 -7.56
N ILE A 38 -3.41 17.02 -6.42
CA ILE A 38 -4.80 16.56 -6.36
C ILE A 38 -5.76 17.63 -6.90
N LEU A 39 -5.63 18.86 -6.41
CA LEU A 39 -6.54 19.95 -6.76
C LEU A 39 -6.38 20.43 -8.21
N LEU A 40 -5.18 20.28 -8.79
CA LEU A 40 -4.90 20.63 -10.19
C LEU A 40 -5.84 19.89 -11.16
N TYR A 41 -6.19 18.65 -10.86
CA TYR A 41 -7.03 17.81 -11.70
C TYR A 41 -8.52 17.86 -11.34
N ASN A 42 -8.91 18.62 -10.32
CA ASN A 42 -10.30 18.66 -9.82
C ASN A 42 -10.92 17.25 -9.62
N ALA A 43 -10.12 16.34 -9.06
CA ALA A 43 -10.52 14.96 -8.88
C ALA A 43 -11.65 14.83 -7.85
N ASP A 44 -12.71 14.06 -8.18
CA ASP A 44 -13.78 13.72 -7.24
C ASP A 44 -13.34 12.65 -6.24
N LEU A 45 -12.57 11.66 -6.70
CA LEU A 45 -12.10 10.53 -5.90
C LEU A 45 -10.58 10.35 -6.04
N VAL A 46 -9.91 10.21 -4.92
CA VAL A 46 -8.45 10.00 -4.86
C VAL A 46 -8.16 8.66 -4.19
N PRO A 47 -7.64 7.65 -4.92
CA PRO A 47 -7.26 6.38 -4.35
C PRO A 47 -5.98 6.57 -3.52
N VAL A 48 -6.07 6.35 -2.22
CA VAL A 48 -4.95 6.51 -1.28
C VAL A 48 -4.93 5.40 -0.23
N GLY A 49 -3.74 5.04 0.24
CA GLY A 49 -3.58 4.21 1.43
C GLY A 49 -3.96 4.94 2.72
N ALA A 50 -4.24 4.18 3.77
CA ALA A 50 -4.67 4.72 5.06
C ALA A 50 -3.65 5.72 5.67
N ASP A 51 -2.36 5.55 5.39
CA ASP A 51 -1.28 6.45 5.82
C ASP A 51 -1.29 7.81 5.12
N GLN A 52 -2.03 7.96 4.00
CA GLN A 52 -2.18 9.22 3.25
C GLN A 52 -3.48 9.97 3.58
N LYS A 53 -4.32 9.42 4.46
CA LYS A 53 -5.60 10.04 4.82
C LYS A 53 -5.43 11.49 5.28
N GLN A 54 -4.44 11.78 6.13
CA GLN A 54 -4.20 13.13 6.65
C GLN A 54 -3.77 14.12 5.55
N HIS A 55 -3.03 13.65 4.54
CA HIS A 55 -2.65 14.48 3.39
C HIS A 55 -3.86 14.82 2.51
N LEU A 56 -4.76 13.86 2.33
CA LEU A 56 -6.00 14.11 1.60
C LEU A 56 -6.91 15.09 2.34
N GLU A 57 -7.04 14.97 3.66
CA GLU A 57 -7.78 15.97 4.46
C GLU A 57 -7.20 17.38 4.34
N LEU A 58 -5.86 17.50 4.27
CA LEU A 58 -5.23 18.79 3.98
C LEU A 58 -5.67 19.35 2.62
N ALA A 59 -5.73 18.50 1.57
CA ALA A 59 -6.19 18.95 0.25
C ALA A 59 -7.65 19.41 0.30
N ARG A 60 -8.52 18.69 1.03
CA ARG A 60 -9.92 19.03 1.27
C ARG A 60 -10.06 20.38 1.98
N ASP A 61 -9.33 20.57 3.07
CA ASP A 61 -9.34 21.83 3.84
C ASP A 61 -8.88 23.02 2.99
N LEU A 62 -7.88 22.82 2.14
CA LEU A 62 -7.39 23.85 1.22
C LEU A 62 -8.42 24.20 0.14
N ALA A 63 -9.10 23.19 -0.44
CA ALA A 63 -10.17 23.42 -1.41
C ALA A 63 -11.34 24.20 -0.79
N ILE A 64 -11.83 23.76 0.37
CA ILE A 64 -12.93 24.39 1.09
C ILE A 64 -12.57 25.85 1.44
N ARG A 65 -11.37 26.06 1.96
CA ARG A 65 -10.90 27.41 2.35
C ARG A 65 -10.78 28.34 1.13
N PHE A 66 -10.25 27.82 0.03
CA PHE A 66 -10.13 28.60 -1.21
C PHE A 66 -11.50 28.97 -1.77
N ASN A 67 -12.38 27.99 -1.89
CA ASN A 67 -13.74 28.19 -2.41
C ASN A 67 -14.52 29.21 -1.55
N SER A 68 -14.37 29.14 -0.23
CA SER A 68 -15.00 30.08 0.70
C SER A 68 -14.43 31.53 0.62
N ALA A 69 -13.11 31.64 0.37
CA ALA A 69 -12.46 32.97 0.36
C ALA A 69 -12.58 33.68 -0.99
N TYR A 70 -12.71 32.96 -2.09
CA TYR A 70 -12.69 33.53 -3.45
C TYR A 70 -13.96 33.18 -4.24
N SER A 71 -14.09 31.93 -4.71
CA SER A 71 -15.24 31.41 -5.46
C SER A 71 -15.18 29.89 -5.51
N GLU A 72 -16.27 29.20 -5.82
CA GLU A 72 -16.29 27.77 -6.11
C GLU A 72 -15.40 27.45 -7.33
N THR A 73 -14.18 27.04 -7.05
CA THR A 73 -13.13 26.79 -8.05
C THR A 73 -12.68 25.33 -8.03
N PHE A 74 -12.49 24.76 -6.84
CA PHE A 74 -11.98 23.40 -6.66
C PHE A 74 -13.07 22.43 -6.26
N THR A 75 -13.10 21.25 -6.88
CA THR A 75 -13.81 20.09 -6.35
C THR A 75 -13.18 19.69 -5.02
N VAL A 76 -13.99 19.49 -3.98
CA VAL A 76 -13.50 18.96 -2.70
C VAL A 76 -13.37 17.43 -2.84
N PRO A 77 -12.16 16.88 -2.92
CA PRO A 77 -11.96 15.46 -3.24
C PRO A 77 -12.38 14.55 -2.11
N ASP A 78 -12.91 13.36 -2.44
CA ASP A 78 -13.11 12.27 -1.48
C ASP A 78 -12.04 11.20 -1.60
N GLY A 79 -11.79 10.47 -0.49
CA GLY A 79 -10.82 9.38 -0.47
C GLY A 79 -11.43 8.05 -0.89
N TYR A 80 -10.80 7.37 -1.83
CA TYR A 80 -11.09 5.98 -2.11
C TYR A 80 -10.08 5.08 -1.39
N PHE A 81 -10.56 4.32 -0.41
CA PHE A 81 -9.76 3.39 0.38
C PHE A 81 -10.12 1.96 -0.02
N PRO A 82 -9.26 1.27 -0.79
CA PRO A 82 -9.54 -0.11 -1.19
C PRO A 82 -9.63 -1.01 0.04
N LYS A 83 -10.63 -1.89 0.06
CA LYS A 83 -10.89 -2.82 1.19
C LYS A 83 -9.86 -3.95 1.26
N ASN A 84 -9.34 -4.40 0.10
CA ASN A 84 -8.38 -5.50 -0.02
C ASN A 84 -7.10 -5.02 -0.69
N GLY A 85 -5.95 -5.63 -0.35
CA GLY A 85 -4.65 -5.32 -0.96
C GLY A 85 -4.07 -3.95 -0.58
N ALA A 86 -4.69 -3.23 0.36
CA ALA A 86 -4.25 -1.89 0.76
C ALA A 86 -2.85 -1.86 1.39
N ARG A 87 -2.35 -2.99 1.89
CA ARG A 87 -1.04 -3.09 2.52
C ARG A 87 -0.40 -4.46 2.26
N ILE A 88 0.32 -4.56 1.16
CA ILE A 88 1.10 -5.77 0.85
C ILE A 88 2.34 -5.83 1.75
N MET A 89 2.57 -7.00 2.34
CA MET A 89 3.70 -7.24 3.23
C MET A 89 4.88 -7.88 2.48
N SER A 90 6.08 -7.78 3.05
CA SER A 90 7.30 -8.36 2.52
C SER A 90 7.18 -9.88 2.39
N LEU A 91 7.67 -10.43 1.28
CA LEU A 91 7.70 -11.88 1.06
C LEU A 91 8.71 -12.60 1.98
N ALA A 92 9.76 -11.89 2.40
CA ALA A 92 10.79 -12.43 3.29
C ALA A 92 10.48 -12.18 4.77
N GLU A 93 9.76 -11.10 5.10
CA GLU A 93 9.42 -10.72 6.47
C GLU A 93 7.98 -10.22 6.55
N PRO A 94 6.99 -11.13 6.62
CA PRO A 94 5.56 -10.80 6.46
C PRO A 94 4.97 -9.88 7.52
N THR A 95 5.73 -9.53 8.55
CA THR A 95 5.37 -8.54 9.57
C THR A 95 5.73 -7.11 9.17
N LYS A 96 6.57 -6.94 8.13
CA LYS A 96 6.97 -5.64 7.58
C LYS A 96 6.27 -5.37 6.25
N LYS A 97 5.99 -4.10 5.96
CA LYS A 97 5.45 -3.67 4.66
C LYS A 97 6.47 -3.94 3.56
N MET A 98 6.03 -4.45 2.41
CA MET A 98 6.85 -4.58 1.22
C MET A 98 7.43 -3.23 0.81
N SER A 99 8.73 -3.18 0.54
CA SER A 99 9.44 -1.95 0.16
C SER A 99 10.44 -2.22 -0.96
N LYS A 100 10.41 -1.38 -1.98
CA LYS A 100 11.42 -1.41 -3.07
C LYS A 100 12.83 -1.04 -2.60
N SER A 101 12.96 -0.46 -1.40
CA SER A 101 14.23 -0.06 -0.80
C SER A 101 14.79 -1.14 0.14
N GLU A 102 14.20 -2.34 0.16
CA GLU A 102 14.70 -3.47 0.95
C GLU A 102 15.99 -4.01 0.30
N GLU A 103 17.01 -4.28 1.13
CA GLU A 103 18.27 -4.86 0.64
C GLU A 103 18.10 -6.30 0.12
N ASN A 104 17.18 -7.05 0.73
CA ASN A 104 16.84 -8.39 0.30
C ASN A 104 15.94 -8.36 -0.95
N VAL A 105 16.51 -8.62 -2.10
CA VAL A 105 15.80 -8.65 -3.39
C VAL A 105 14.65 -9.67 -3.47
N ASN A 106 14.60 -10.67 -2.57
CA ASN A 106 13.49 -11.63 -2.49
C ASN A 106 12.33 -11.13 -1.63
N ALA A 107 12.47 -9.97 -0.97
CA ALA A 107 11.46 -9.41 -0.09
C ALA A 107 10.31 -8.72 -0.85
N PHE A 108 10.53 -8.34 -2.11
CA PHE A 108 9.56 -7.62 -2.93
C PHE A 108 9.57 -8.09 -4.38
N VAL A 109 8.48 -7.80 -5.10
CA VAL A 109 8.38 -8.01 -6.54
C VAL A 109 8.53 -6.66 -7.23
N SER A 110 9.45 -6.60 -8.21
CA SER A 110 9.60 -5.46 -9.11
C SER A 110 8.81 -5.69 -10.38
N ILE A 111 8.23 -4.63 -10.96
CA ILE A 111 7.61 -4.69 -12.30
C ILE A 111 8.64 -5.01 -13.39
N LEU A 112 9.94 -4.88 -13.09
CA LEU A 112 11.03 -5.24 -13.98
C LEU A 112 11.48 -6.71 -13.82
N ASP A 113 10.97 -7.43 -12.82
CA ASP A 113 11.34 -8.83 -12.63
C ASP A 113 10.77 -9.69 -13.77
N GLU A 114 11.60 -10.58 -14.31
CA GLU A 114 11.14 -11.57 -15.27
C GLU A 114 10.23 -12.63 -14.62
N PRO A 115 9.31 -13.28 -15.36
CA PRO A 115 8.35 -14.25 -14.82
C PRO A 115 9.00 -15.35 -13.98
N ASP A 116 10.13 -15.88 -14.41
CA ASP A 116 10.89 -16.90 -13.67
C ASP A 116 11.43 -16.38 -12.33
N VAL A 117 11.80 -15.10 -12.26
CA VAL A 117 12.25 -14.45 -11.02
C VAL A 117 11.08 -14.29 -10.05
N ILE A 118 9.92 -13.85 -10.55
CA ILE A 118 8.69 -13.72 -9.76
C ILE A 118 8.31 -15.07 -9.18
N THR A 119 8.25 -16.12 -10.00
CA THR A 119 7.95 -17.48 -9.55
C THR A 119 8.88 -17.95 -8.44
N LYS A 120 10.19 -17.72 -8.59
CA LYS A 120 11.19 -18.08 -7.56
C LYS A 120 11.02 -17.30 -6.26
N LYS A 121 10.66 -16.02 -6.33
CA LYS A 121 10.38 -15.16 -5.16
C LYS A 121 9.18 -15.70 -4.38
N PHE A 122 8.08 -16.03 -5.05
CA PHE A 122 6.91 -16.59 -4.38
C PHE A 122 7.19 -17.99 -3.81
N ALA A 123 7.91 -18.86 -4.52
CA ALA A 123 8.31 -20.16 -4.00
C ALA A 123 9.11 -20.06 -2.68
N ARG A 124 9.94 -19.02 -2.55
CA ARG A 124 10.77 -18.73 -1.36
C ARG A 124 10.08 -17.87 -0.30
N ALA A 125 8.89 -17.36 -0.57
CA ALA A 125 8.17 -16.50 0.37
C ALA A 125 8.00 -17.22 1.73
N VAL A 126 8.23 -16.47 2.80
CA VAL A 126 8.15 -17.00 4.17
C VAL A 126 6.71 -17.29 4.54
N THR A 127 6.47 -18.51 5.01
CA THR A 127 5.19 -18.99 5.54
C THR A 127 5.44 -19.76 6.82
N ASP A 128 4.38 -20.02 7.59
CA ASP A 128 4.44 -20.88 8.77
C ASP A 128 4.68 -22.35 8.40
N SER A 129 4.78 -23.22 9.41
CA SER A 129 5.01 -24.67 9.26
C SER A 129 3.71 -25.49 9.15
N ASP A 130 2.54 -24.86 9.17
CA ASP A 130 1.25 -25.52 8.94
C ASP A 130 1.03 -25.75 7.43
N THR A 131 -0.02 -26.47 7.09
CA THR A 131 -0.40 -26.75 5.69
C THR A 131 -1.70 -26.09 5.27
N LYS A 132 -2.41 -25.47 6.21
CA LYS A 132 -3.74 -24.88 5.96
C LYS A 132 -3.63 -23.46 5.41
N ILE A 133 -4.24 -23.23 4.26
CA ILE A 133 -4.33 -21.93 3.61
C ILE A 133 -5.55 -21.22 4.21
N ILE A 134 -5.31 -20.44 5.26
CA ILE A 134 -6.33 -19.72 6.03
C ILE A 134 -5.80 -18.31 6.32
N HIS A 135 -6.66 -17.32 6.17
CA HIS A 135 -6.37 -15.94 6.49
C HIS A 135 -6.41 -15.70 8.01
N ASP A 136 -5.25 -15.57 8.61
CA ASP A 136 -5.06 -15.29 10.05
C ASP A 136 -3.85 -14.38 10.23
N ILE A 137 -4.08 -13.09 10.38
CA ILE A 137 -3.03 -12.07 10.50
C ILE A 137 -2.12 -12.34 11.70
N ALA A 138 -2.68 -12.84 12.79
CA ALA A 138 -1.95 -13.00 14.05
C ALA A 138 -1.02 -14.22 14.03
N ASN A 139 -1.50 -15.35 13.52
CA ASN A 139 -0.80 -16.63 13.60
C ASN A 139 -0.14 -17.03 12.27
N LYS A 140 -0.65 -16.53 11.14
CA LYS A 140 -0.23 -16.92 9.79
C LYS A 140 0.06 -15.69 8.90
N PRO A 141 0.89 -14.72 9.31
CA PRO A 141 1.09 -13.48 8.56
C PRO A 141 1.61 -13.72 7.13
N GLY A 142 2.46 -14.74 6.92
CA GLY A 142 2.99 -15.06 5.61
C GLY A 142 1.94 -15.57 4.63
N ILE A 143 1.15 -16.57 5.04
CA ILE A 143 0.09 -17.10 4.18
C ILE A 143 -1.04 -16.10 3.98
N THR A 144 -1.37 -15.31 5.00
CA THR A 144 -2.34 -14.23 4.94
C THR A 144 -1.95 -13.20 3.88
N ASN A 145 -0.68 -12.77 3.87
CA ASN A 145 -0.16 -11.86 2.85
C ASN A 145 -0.29 -12.44 1.44
N LEU A 146 0.01 -13.73 1.26
CA LEU A 146 -0.14 -14.39 -0.04
C LEU A 146 -1.61 -14.48 -0.49
N ILE A 147 -2.54 -14.74 0.43
CA ILE A 147 -3.99 -14.72 0.16
C ILE A 147 -4.43 -13.32 -0.28
N GLU A 148 -3.99 -12.28 0.41
CA GLU A 148 -4.32 -10.89 0.07
C GLU A 148 -3.77 -10.49 -1.31
N ILE A 149 -2.53 -10.90 -1.65
CA ILE A 149 -1.95 -10.71 -2.97
C ILE A 149 -2.76 -11.43 -4.05
N TYR A 150 -3.10 -12.71 -3.83
CA TYR A 150 -3.89 -13.49 -4.77
C TYR A 150 -5.26 -12.87 -5.03
N CYS A 151 -5.96 -12.50 -3.97
CA CYS A 151 -7.26 -11.83 -4.05
C CYS A 151 -7.18 -10.47 -4.77
N ALA A 152 -6.10 -9.71 -4.54
CA ALA A 152 -5.90 -8.44 -5.23
C ALA A 152 -5.69 -8.61 -6.74
N CYS A 153 -4.96 -9.65 -7.16
CA CYS A 153 -4.70 -9.95 -8.58
C CYS A 153 -5.92 -10.55 -9.28
N THR A 154 -6.67 -11.44 -8.60
CA THR A 154 -7.78 -12.22 -9.22
C THR A 154 -9.15 -11.57 -9.05
N GLY A 155 -9.28 -10.58 -8.15
CA GLY A 155 -10.56 -9.99 -7.77
C GLY A 155 -11.44 -10.89 -6.90
N GLN A 156 -10.93 -12.05 -6.46
CA GLN A 156 -11.67 -12.98 -5.60
C GLN A 156 -11.77 -12.48 -4.16
N SER A 157 -12.79 -12.99 -3.44
CA SER A 157 -12.87 -12.81 -1.99
C SER A 157 -11.92 -13.76 -1.25
N ILE A 158 -11.52 -13.39 -0.03
CA ILE A 158 -10.71 -14.25 0.85
C ILE A 158 -11.37 -15.63 1.03
N ALA A 159 -12.67 -15.65 1.32
CA ALA A 159 -13.41 -16.91 1.52
C ALA A 159 -13.42 -17.79 0.27
N SER A 160 -13.50 -17.20 -0.94
CA SER A 160 -13.44 -17.94 -2.20
C SER A 160 -12.04 -18.54 -2.41
N CYS A 161 -10.99 -17.77 -2.12
CA CYS A 161 -9.61 -18.24 -2.18
C CYS A 161 -9.35 -19.40 -1.23
N GLU A 162 -9.76 -19.29 0.04
CA GLU A 162 -9.63 -20.37 1.03
C GLU A 162 -10.34 -21.65 0.59
N GLN A 163 -11.53 -21.54 0.01
CA GLN A 163 -12.30 -22.67 -0.50
C GLN A 163 -11.63 -23.31 -1.72
N GLU A 164 -11.11 -22.54 -2.66
CA GLU A 164 -10.41 -23.02 -3.85
C GLU A 164 -9.16 -23.83 -3.52
N PHE A 165 -8.45 -23.40 -2.48
CA PHE A 165 -7.21 -24.04 -2.05
C PHE A 165 -7.39 -25.00 -0.86
N LEU A 166 -8.63 -25.34 -0.51
CA LEU A 166 -8.90 -26.30 0.56
C LEU A 166 -8.25 -27.67 0.25
N GLY A 167 -7.39 -28.14 1.15
CA GLY A 167 -6.67 -29.40 1.00
C GLY A 167 -5.45 -29.36 0.08
N LYS A 168 -5.12 -28.21 -0.51
CA LYS A 168 -3.87 -28.02 -1.27
C LYS A 168 -2.73 -27.59 -0.33
N GLY A 169 -1.50 -27.90 -0.75
CA GLY A 169 -0.29 -27.51 -0.01
C GLY A 169 0.16 -26.08 -0.30
N TYR A 170 1.03 -25.52 0.55
CA TYR A 170 1.62 -24.20 0.35
C TYR A 170 2.40 -24.06 -0.95
N GLY A 171 3.02 -25.15 -1.45
CA GLY A 171 3.75 -25.14 -2.71
C GLY A 171 2.84 -24.83 -3.90
N ASP A 172 1.69 -25.50 -4.00
CA ASP A 172 0.70 -25.27 -5.05
C ASP A 172 0.11 -23.88 -4.97
N PHE A 173 -0.18 -23.40 -3.75
CA PHE A 173 -0.71 -22.07 -3.53
C PHE A 173 0.29 -20.99 -3.92
N LYS A 174 1.56 -21.08 -3.48
CA LYS A 174 2.62 -20.13 -3.85
C LYS A 174 2.83 -20.05 -5.35
N LYS A 175 2.71 -21.17 -6.05
CA LYS A 175 2.77 -21.23 -7.51
C LYS A 175 1.61 -20.44 -8.13
N ALA A 176 0.37 -20.70 -7.69
CA ALA A 176 -0.81 -20.00 -8.18
C ALA A 176 -0.74 -18.48 -7.93
N VAL A 177 -0.27 -18.06 -6.74
CA VAL A 177 -0.05 -16.64 -6.43
C VAL A 177 0.98 -16.02 -7.39
N GLY A 178 2.09 -16.72 -7.64
CA GLY A 178 3.11 -16.25 -8.60
C GLY A 178 2.56 -16.10 -10.01
N GLU A 179 1.76 -17.05 -10.49
CA GLU A 179 1.10 -17.01 -11.80
C GLU A 179 0.12 -15.81 -11.89
N ALA A 180 -0.73 -15.61 -10.88
CA ALA A 180 -1.67 -14.49 -10.84
C ALA A 180 -0.95 -13.13 -10.85
N VAL A 181 0.17 -13.00 -10.12
CA VAL A 181 0.98 -11.77 -10.12
C VAL A 181 1.64 -11.54 -11.49
N ILE A 182 2.18 -12.59 -12.12
CA ILE A 182 2.77 -12.50 -13.46
C ILE A 182 1.73 -11.98 -14.46
N GLU A 183 0.53 -12.54 -14.45
CA GLU A 183 -0.57 -12.11 -15.34
C GLU A 183 -0.98 -10.65 -15.11
N THR A 184 -0.88 -10.18 -13.84
CA THR A 184 -1.28 -8.80 -13.50
C THR A 184 -0.21 -7.78 -13.88
N VAL A 185 1.10 -8.11 -13.80
CA VAL A 185 2.18 -7.14 -13.98
C VAL A 185 2.88 -7.24 -15.33
N LYS A 186 2.62 -8.26 -16.12
CA LYS A 186 3.20 -8.49 -17.47
C LYS A 186 2.13 -8.54 -18.54
#